data_a46e50cae04b8dc4c56b0c92a4f134ed
#
_entry.id   a46e50cae04b8dc4c56b0c92a4f134ed
#
_cell.length_a   1.000
_cell.length_b   1.000
_cell.length_c   1.000
_cell.angle_alpha   90.00
_cell.angle_beta   90.00
_cell.angle_gamma   90.00
#
_symmetry.space_group_name_H-M   'P 1'
#
loop_
_entity.id
_entity.type
_entity.pdbx_description
1 polymer ?
#
loop_
_entity_poly.entity_id
_entity_poly.type
_entity_poly.pdbx_seq_one_letter_code
_entity_poly.pdbx_strand_id
1 'polypeptide(L)'
;MKVDCIIGIDPGANGGIAVYRVYGQKVDVLKMPKELSDLTDYLRYIKSICCPIIFLEKLNVRPDDVVQQTEGSLNLGKLYRIQKMLAQYEKLKILIELCGIPFVMVHPIKWQSELKIRIIKKGFHEEKADRKRRYKEIACRLYPNITPTLWNADAVLIMHFGRYMLQNKLNWVLENIPEKVQKELF
;
A
#
# COMPACT_ATOMS: atom_id res chain seq x y z
N MET A 1 -5.63 17.73 14.05
CA MET A 1 -4.92 16.83 13.10
C MET A 1 -4.57 17.63 11.85
N LYS A 2 -3.29 17.72 11.53
CA LYS A 2 -2.80 18.46 10.34
C LYS A 2 -2.87 17.61 9.05
N VAL A 3 -3.01 16.28 9.17
CA VAL A 3 -3.07 15.39 8.01
C VAL A 3 -4.30 15.71 7.16
N ASP A 4 -4.07 16.12 5.95
CA ASP A 4 -5.09 16.46 4.95
C ASP A 4 -4.96 15.66 3.65
N CYS A 5 -3.97 14.75 3.60
CA CYS A 5 -3.71 13.89 2.46
C CYS A 5 -3.33 12.48 2.93
N ILE A 6 -3.94 11.48 2.33
CA ILE A 6 -3.72 10.07 2.68
C ILE A 6 -3.28 9.33 1.43
N ILE A 7 -2.13 8.66 1.51
CA ILE A 7 -1.55 7.95 0.37
C ILE A 7 -1.54 6.45 0.69
N GLY A 8 -2.10 5.64 -0.20
CA GLY A 8 -1.96 4.18 -0.17
C GLY A 8 -0.98 3.71 -1.24
N ILE A 9 -0.04 2.87 -0.86
CA ILE A 9 0.97 2.32 -1.78
C ILE A 9 0.95 0.79 -1.74
N ASP A 10 0.67 0.18 -2.91
CA ASP A 10 1.00 -1.22 -3.21
C ASP A 10 2.39 -1.22 -3.88
N PRO A 11 3.45 -1.75 -3.21
CA PRO A 11 4.84 -1.57 -3.64
C PRO A 11 5.27 -2.48 -4.80
N GLY A 12 4.40 -3.33 -5.32
CA GLY A 12 4.72 -4.23 -6.43
C GLY A 12 5.08 -3.48 -7.72
N ALA A 13 5.89 -4.08 -8.59
CA ALA A 13 6.18 -3.53 -9.93
C ALA A 13 4.91 -3.30 -10.77
N ASN A 14 3.88 -4.07 -10.50
CA ASN A 14 2.53 -3.92 -11.03
C ASN A 14 1.57 -3.37 -9.98
N GLY A 15 2.08 -2.68 -8.98
CA GLY A 15 1.30 -2.01 -7.96
C GLY A 15 0.87 -0.61 -8.38
N GLY A 16 0.53 0.20 -7.39
CA GLY A 16 0.07 1.55 -7.64
C GLY A 16 0.14 2.45 -6.41
N ILE A 17 -0.25 3.69 -6.65
CA ILE A 17 -0.34 4.74 -5.66
C ILE A 17 -1.74 5.33 -5.75
N ALA A 18 -2.41 5.48 -4.63
CA ALA A 18 -3.66 6.20 -4.52
C ALA A 18 -3.53 7.32 -3.50
N VAL A 19 -3.99 8.49 -3.86
CA VAL A 19 -3.90 9.71 -3.04
C VAL A 19 -5.29 10.25 -2.79
N TYR A 20 -5.70 10.31 -1.54
CA TYR A 20 -6.93 10.97 -1.11
C TYR A 20 -6.62 12.32 -0.50
N ARG A 21 -7.17 13.39 -1.05
CA ARG A 21 -7.12 14.75 -0.48
C ARG A 21 -8.41 15.01 0.28
N VAL A 22 -8.28 15.37 1.55
CA VAL A 22 -9.43 15.65 2.43
C VAL A 22 -10.22 16.85 1.90
N TYR A 23 -9.51 17.92 1.52
CA TYR A 23 -10.12 19.07 0.87
C TYR A 23 -10.53 18.71 -0.56
N GLY A 24 -11.83 18.86 -0.85
CA GLY A 24 -12.43 18.49 -2.12
C GLY A 24 -12.74 17.01 -2.29
N GLN A 25 -12.39 16.16 -1.33
CA GLN A 25 -12.65 14.71 -1.34
C GLN A 25 -12.20 14.01 -2.64
N LYS A 26 -11.10 14.49 -3.21
CA LYS A 26 -10.58 14.00 -4.49
C LYS A 26 -9.65 12.82 -4.30
N VAL A 27 -9.81 11.82 -5.17
CA VAL A 27 -8.89 10.68 -5.26
C VAL A 27 -8.17 10.73 -6.59
N ASP A 28 -6.84 10.67 -6.54
CA ASP A 28 -5.99 10.47 -7.71
C ASP A 28 -5.36 9.07 -7.61
N VAL A 29 -5.23 8.39 -8.74
CA VAL A 29 -4.70 7.02 -8.79
C VAL A 29 -3.67 6.90 -9.90
N LEU A 30 -2.50 6.37 -9.55
CA LEU A 30 -1.37 6.18 -10.45
C LEU A 30 -0.93 4.72 -10.45
N LYS A 31 -0.36 4.30 -11.57
CA LYS A 31 0.45 3.08 -11.61
C LYS A 31 1.79 3.37 -10.91
N MET A 32 2.39 2.36 -10.28
CA MET A 32 3.72 2.49 -9.71
C MET A 32 4.71 2.98 -10.78
N PRO A 33 5.38 4.11 -10.60
CA PRO A 33 6.42 4.59 -11.51
C PRO A 33 7.54 3.57 -11.68
N LYS A 34 8.12 3.50 -12.87
CA LYS A 34 9.25 2.61 -13.13
C LYS A 34 10.53 3.16 -12.52
N GLU A 35 10.71 4.47 -12.63
CA GLU A 35 11.88 5.17 -12.11
C GLU A 35 11.58 5.75 -10.73
N LEU A 36 12.54 5.60 -9.81
CA LEU A 36 12.41 6.14 -8.45
C LEU A 36 12.45 7.67 -8.42
N SER A 37 13.10 8.31 -9.43
CA SER A 37 13.09 9.76 -9.61
C SER A 37 11.65 10.28 -9.76
N ASP A 38 10.87 9.68 -10.65
CA ASP A 38 9.50 10.10 -10.94
C ASP A 38 8.62 9.99 -9.68
N LEU A 39 8.84 8.90 -8.90
CA LEU A 39 8.15 8.73 -7.63
C LEU A 39 8.58 9.79 -6.60
N THR A 40 9.89 10.10 -6.54
CA THR A 40 10.44 11.12 -5.64
C THR A 40 9.82 12.48 -5.93
N ASP A 41 9.80 12.86 -7.21
CA ASP A 41 9.26 14.16 -7.64
C ASP A 41 7.76 14.24 -7.36
N TYR A 42 7.03 13.15 -7.60
CA TYR A 42 5.62 13.09 -7.27
C TYR A 42 5.35 13.22 -5.76
N LEU A 43 6.08 12.50 -4.91
CA LEU A 43 5.89 12.57 -3.46
C LEU A 43 6.28 13.95 -2.90
N ARG A 44 7.36 14.55 -3.40
CA ARG A 44 7.76 15.92 -3.06
C ARG A 44 6.71 16.95 -3.48
N TYR A 45 6.15 16.81 -4.68
CA TYR A 45 5.05 17.64 -5.13
C TYR A 45 3.84 17.52 -4.19
N ILE A 46 3.39 16.31 -3.85
CA ILE A 46 2.29 16.13 -2.91
C ILE A 46 2.60 16.78 -1.56
N LYS A 47 3.81 16.59 -1.04
CA LYS A 47 4.22 17.19 0.24
C LYS A 47 4.26 18.73 0.19
N SER A 48 4.54 19.33 -0.96
CA SER A 48 4.56 20.78 -1.10
C SER A 48 3.17 21.43 -1.05
N ILE A 49 2.12 20.66 -1.34
CA ILE A 49 0.73 21.17 -1.42
C ILE A 49 -0.19 20.63 -0.32
N CYS A 50 0.22 19.62 0.43
CA CYS A 50 -0.56 19.04 1.54
C CYS A 50 0.35 18.41 2.61
N CYS A 51 -0.30 18.01 3.72
CA CYS A 51 0.35 17.32 4.83
C CYS A 51 0.03 15.80 4.74
N PRO A 52 0.80 15.02 3.97
CA PRO A 52 0.49 13.64 3.67
C PRO A 52 0.93 12.68 4.78
N ILE A 53 0.19 11.56 4.88
CA ILE A 53 0.63 10.32 5.54
C ILE A 53 0.51 9.15 4.56
N ILE A 54 1.50 8.28 4.54
CA ILE A 54 1.54 7.10 3.67
C ILE A 54 1.14 5.84 4.44
N PHE A 55 0.29 5.01 3.86
CA PHE A 55 0.04 3.63 4.24
C PHE A 55 0.67 2.73 3.19
N LEU A 56 1.79 2.11 3.55
CA LEU A 56 2.60 1.26 2.66
C LEU A 56 2.30 -0.21 2.96
N GLU A 57 1.88 -0.98 1.94
CA GLU A 57 1.71 -2.42 2.14
C GLU A 57 3.04 -3.09 2.45
N LYS A 58 3.08 -3.87 3.52
CA LYS A 58 4.26 -4.65 3.92
C LYS A 58 4.40 -5.87 3.01
N LEU A 59 5.54 -5.99 2.36
CA LEU A 59 5.87 -7.22 1.65
C LEU A 59 6.05 -8.38 2.62
N ASN A 60 5.41 -9.49 2.32
CA ASN A 60 5.51 -10.72 3.10
C ASN A 60 6.12 -11.82 2.22
N VAL A 61 7.36 -12.18 2.51
CA VAL A 61 8.06 -13.30 1.87
C VAL A 61 8.14 -14.43 2.87
N ARG A 62 7.70 -15.61 2.46
CA ARG A 62 7.76 -16.83 3.28
C ARG A 62 8.88 -17.74 2.80
N PRO A 63 9.48 -18.56 3.67
CA PRO A 63 10.47 -19.56 3.25
C PRO A 63 9.98 -20.47 2.11
N ASP A 64 8.70 -20.88 2.17
CA ASP A 64 8.06 -21.72 1.15
C ASP A 64 7.99 -21.05 -0.23
N ASP A 65 8.14 -19.72 -0.28
CA ASP A 65 8.16 -19.00 -1.56
C ASP A 65 9.40 -19.31 -2.40
N VAL A 66 10.47 -19.85 -1.83
CA VAL A 66 11.73 -20.16 -2.51
C VAL A 66 12.01 -21.65 -2.69
N VAL A 67 11.29 -22.51 -1.97
CA VAL A 67 11.45 -23.97 -2.04
C VAL A 67 10.62 -24.56 -3.20
N GLN A 68 11.20 -25.49 -3.94
CA GLN A 68 10.46 -26.27 -4.92
C GLN A 68 9.63 -27.36 -4.21
N GLN A 69 8.33 -27.42 -4.50
CA GLN A 69 7.40 -28.33 -3.82
C GLN A 69 7.69 -29.82 -4.08
N THR A 70 8.36 -30.15 -5.19
CA THR A 70 8.58 -31.54 -5.61
C THR A 70 9.92 -32.14 -5.16
N GLU A 71 10.95 -31.34 -4.85
CA GLU A 71 12.31 -31.84 -4.61
C GLU A 71 12.96 -31.28 -3.34
N GLY A 72 12.31 -30.37 -2.61
CA GLY A 72 12.93 -29.67 -1.47
C GLY A 72 14.13 -28.81 -1.84
N SER A 73 14.43 -28.68 -3.13
CA SER A 73 15.55 -27.89 -3.64
C SER A 73 15.18 -26.40 -3.75
N LEU A 74 16.18 -25.50 -3.68
CA LEU A 74 15.97 -24.08 -3.84
C LEU A 74 15.75 -23.71 -5.31
N ASN A 75 14.70 -22.95 -5.59
CA ASN A 75 14.51 -22.35 -6.90
C ASN A 75 15.29 -21.04 -7.01
N LEU A 76 16.50 -21.10 -7.56
CA LEU A 76 17.41 -19.95 -7.67
C LEU A 76 16.80 -18.79 -8.46
N GLY A 77 16.04 -19.05 -9.52
CA GLY A 77 15.38 -18.00 -10.30
C GLY A 77 14.29 -17.28 -9.49
N LYS A 78 13.58 -18.02 -8.65
CA LYS A 78 12.58 -17.45 -7.74
C LYS A 78 13.25 -16.66 -6.61
N LEU A 79 14.33 -17.19 -6.04
CA LEU A 79 15.13 -16.50 -5.02
C LEU A 79 15.66 -15.16 -5.55
N TYR A 80 16.26 -15.14 -6.74
CA TYR A 80 16.75 -13.91 -7.38
C TYR A 80 15.65 -12.86 -7.56
N ARG A 81 14.44 -13.28 -8.01
CA ARG A 81 13.30 -12.37 -8.16
C ARG A 81 12.86 -11.79 -6.81
N ILE A 82 12.83 -12.60 -5.76
CA ILE A 82 12.49 -12.17 -4.40
C ILE A 82 13.52 -11.17 -3.87
N GLN A 83 14.82 -11.45 -4.03
CA GLN A 83 15.88 -10.53 -3.64
C GLN A 83 15.75 -9.18 -4.34
N LYS A 84 15.49 -9.19 -5.65
CA LYS A 84 15.28 -7.96 -6.42
C LYS A 84 14.05 -7.19 -5.94
N MET A 85 12.97 -7.89 -5.64
CA MET A 85 11.75 -7.29 -5.10
C MET A 85 11.98 -6.66 -3.73
N LEU A 86 12.68 -7.35 -2.82
CA LEU A 86 13.02 -6.82 -1.49
C LEU A 86 13.93 -5.61 -1.59
N ALA A 87 14.96 -5.66 -2.46
CA ALA A 87 15.85 -4.52 -2.68
C ALA A 87 15.10 -3.28 -3.18
N GLN A 88 14.12 -3.44 -4.08
CA GLN A 88 13.27 -2.33 -4.54
C GLN A 88 12.36 -1.81 -3.42
N TYR A 89 11.85 -2.69 -2.59
CA TYR A 89 11.03 -2.30 -1.44
C TYR A 89 11.81 -1.49 -0.40
N GLU A 90 13.05 -1.90 -0.09
CA GLU A 90 13.92 -1.14 0.81
C GLU A 90 14.26 0.24 0.24
N LYS A 91 14.58 0.32 -1.06
CA LYS A 91 14.80 1.61 -1.76
C LYS A 91 13.56 2.52 -1.65
N LEU A 92 12.36 1.97 -1.81
CA LEU A 92 11.11 2.72 -1.69
C LEU A 92 10.94 3.29 -0.27
N LYS A 93 11.23 2.53 0.78
CA LYS A 93 11.15 3.01 2.17
C LYS A 93 12.13 4.15 2.42
N ILE A 94 13.39 3.98 2.03
CA ILE A 94 14.42 5.02 2.14
C ILE A 94 13.98 6.29 1.39
N LEU A 95 13.43 6.15 0.19
CA LEU A 95 12.94 7.28 -0.60
C LEU A 95 11.82 8.04 0.13
N ILE A 96 10.85 7.33 0.69
CA ILE A 96 9.76 7.93 1.47
C ILE A 96 10.32 8.69 2.68
N GLU A 97 11.27 8.12 3.40
CA GLU A 97 11.96 8.75 4.54
C GLU A 97 12.71 10.02 4.10
N LEU A 98 13.45 9.96 3.00
CA LEU A 98 14.17 11.11 2.43
C LEU A 98 13.22 12.23 1.94
N CYS A 99 12.01 11.87 1.51
CA CYS A 99 10.97 12.86 1.25
C CYS A 99 10.40 13.47 2.54
N GLY A 100 10.73 12.92 3.70
CA GLY A 100 10.23 13.37 5.00
C GLY A 100 8.72 13.24 5.13
N ILE A 101 8.13 12.21 4.51
CA ILE A 101 6.71 11.88 4.63
C ILE A 101 6.56 10.73 5.63
N PRO A 102 5.76 10.91 6.67
CA PRO A 102 5.50 9.83 7.62
C PRO A 102 4.76 8.67 6.95
N PHE A 103 5.13 7.45 7.31
CA PHE A 103 4.45 6.27 6.78
C PHE A 103 4.23 5.18 7.83
N VAL A 104 3.15 4.44 7.61
CA VAL A 104 2.76 3.26 8.38
C VAL A 104 2.88 2.03 7.48
N MET A 105 3.65 1.03 7.91
CA MET A 105 3.69 -0.26 7.21
C MET A 105 2.48 -1.10 7.61
N VAL A 106 1.70 -1.52 6.61
CA VAL A 106 0.45 -2.26 6.83
C VAL A 106 0.54 -3.67 6.27
N HIS A 107 0.33 -4.65 7.14
CA HIS A 107 0.28 -6.04 6.70
C HIS A 107 -0.97 -6.31 5.83
N PRO A 108 -0.87 -7.07 4.71
CA PRO A 108 -2.02 -7.37 3.84
C PRO A 108 -3.23 -7.91 4.60
N ILE A 109 -3.02 -8.84 5.52
CA ILE A 109 -4.11 -9.40 6.35
C ILE A 109 -4.82 -8.31 7.16
N LYS A 110 -4.08 -7.32 7.68
CA LYS A 110 -4.64 -6.26 8.53
C LYS A 110 -5.65 -5.41 7.76
N TRP A 111 -5.25 -4.81 6.63
CA TRP A 111 -6.16 -3.94 5.89
C TRP A 111 -7.33 -4.70 5.27
N GLN A 112 -7.11 -5.93 4.78
CA GLN A 112 -8.19 -6.77 4.24
C GLN A 112 -9.23 -7.17 5.29
N SER A 113 -8.80 -7.46 6.51
CA SER A 113 -9.69 -7.82 7.62
C SER A 113 -10.47 -6.62 8.15
N GLU A 114 -9.81 -5.47 8.34
CA GLU A 114 -10.46 -4.24 8.81
C GLU A 114 -11.52 -3.74 7.83
N LEU A 115 -11.26 -3.84 6.53
CA LEU A 115 -12.24 -3.49 5.49
C LEU A 115 -13.27 -4.59 5.24
N LYS A 116 -13.20 -5.73 5.95
CA LYS A 116 -14.11 -6.88 5.82
C LYS A 116 -14.18 -7.44 4.39
N ILE A 117 -13.07 -7.35 3.66
CA ILE A 117 -12.98 -7.81 2.27
C ILE A 117 -12.20 -9.12 2.12
N ARG A 118 -11.69 -9.66 3.23
CA ARG A 118 -11.00 -10.95 3.24
C ARG A 118 -12.03 -12.08 3.25
N ILE A 119 -11.93 -12.99 2.28
CA ILE A 119 -12.73 -14.21 2.28
C ILE A 119 -12.02 -15.25 3.15
N ILE A 120 -12.69 -15.67 4.22
CA ILE A 120 -12.23 -16.72 5.13
C ILE A 120 -13.27 -17.83 5.10
N LYS A 121 -13.05 -18.84 4.25
CA LYS A 121 -13.88 -20.03 4.20
C LYS A 121 -12.95 -21.25 4.25
N LYS A 122 -13.24 -22.21 5.16
CA LYS A 122 -12.47 -23.45 5.26
C LYS A 122 -12.54 -24.22 3.93
N GLY A 123 -11.39 -24.62 3.40
CA GLY A 123 -11.30 -25.35 2.13
C GLY A 123 -11.50 -24.51 0.86
N PHE A 124 -11.71 -23.20 0.97
CA PHE A 124 -11.82 -22.30 -0.18
C PHE A 124 -10.51 -21.53 -0.42
N HIS A 125 -9.99 -21.64 -1.62
CA HIS A 125 -8.84 -20.85 -2.09
C HIS A 125 -9.31 -19.94 -3.22
N GLU A 126 -9.30 -18.62 -2.96
CA GLU A 126 -9.65 -17.62 -3.97
C GLU A 126 -8.48 -17.44 -4.94
N GLU A 127 -8.73 -17.61 -6.23
CA GLU A 127 -7.73 -17.35 -7.26
C GLU A 127 -7.29 -15.88 -7.27
N LYS A 128 -6.00 -15.65 -7.54
CA LYS A 128 -5.43 -14.30 -7.54
C LYS A 128 -6.17 -13.35 -8.50
N ALA A 129 -6.58 -13.86 -9.67
CA ALA A 129 -7.30 -13.08 -10.68
C ALA A 129 -8.67 -12.63 -10.19
N ASP A 130 -9.42 -13.51 -9.52
CA ASP A 130 -10.76 -13.21 -9.00
C ASP A 130 -10.68 -12.22 -7.84
N ARG A 131 -9.70 -12.41 -6.94
CA ARG A 131 -9.42 -11.44 -5.88
C ARG A 131 -9.14 -10.04 -6.43
N LYS A 132 -8.31 -9.92 -7.48
CA LYS A 132 -8.00 -8.63 -8.12
C LYS A 132 -9.24 -8.00 -8.77
N ARG A 133 -10.11 -8.78 -9.43
CA ARG A 133 -11.38 -8.29 -9.97
C ARG A 133 -12.28 -7.76 -8.85
N ARG A 134 -12.46 -8.53 -7.80
CA ARG A 134 -13.27 -8.16 -6.62
C ARG A 134 -12.75 -6.90 -5.95
N TYR A 135 -11.42 -6.75 -5.78
CA TYR A 135 -10.84 -5.53 -5.22
C TYR A 135 -11.09 -4.31 -6.10
N LYS A 136 -10.97 -4.46 -7.42
CA LYS A 136 -11.33 -3.41 -8.36
C LYS A 136 -12.81 -3.00 -8.24
N GLU A 137 -13.73 -3.95 -8.16
CA GLU A 137 -15.15 -3.67 -7.99
C GLU A 137 -15.45 -2.93 -6.68
N ILE A 138 -14.79 -3.33 -5.58
CA ILE A 138 -14.93 -2.66 -4.29
C ILE A 138 -14.39 -1.22 -4.38
N ALA A 139 -13.21 -1.02 -4.97
CA ALA A 139 -12.62 0.29 -5.16
C ALA A 139 -13.51 1.22 -6.00
N CYS A 140 -14.12 0.71 -7.08
CA CYS A 140 -15.08 1.46 -7.90
C CYS A 140 -16.34 1.85 -7.11
N ARG A 141 -16.85 0.98 -6.25
CA ARG A 141 -18.02 1.29 -5.40
C ARG A 141 -17.72 2.35 -4.35
N LEU A 142 -16.52 2.29 -3.75
CA LEU A 142 -16.10 3.25 -2.73
C LEU A 142 -15.79 4.63 -3.32
N TYR A 143 -15.29 4.66 -4.54
CA TYR A 143 -14.88 5.87 -5.23
C TYR A 143 -15.36 5.85 -6.70
N PRO A 144 -16.65 6.16 -6.94
CA PRO A 144 -17.24 6.06 -8.30
C PRO A 144 -16.65 7.04 -9.31
N ASN A 145 -16.00 8.10 -8.83
CA ASN A 145 -15.39 9.13 -9.69
C ASN A 145 -13.99 8.79 -10.20
N ILE A 146 -13.46 7.60 -9.88
CA ILE A 146 -12.19 7.11 -10.40
C ILE A 146 -12.40 5.81 -11.18
N THR A 147 -11.44 5.47 -12.04
CA THR A 147 -11.43 4.21 -12.80
C THR A 147 -10.22 3.36 -12.40
N PRO A 148 -10.28 2.64 -11.25
CA PRO A 148 -9.19 1.77 -10.84
C PRO A 148 -8.97 0.65 -11.85
N THR A 149 -7.71 0.30 -12.04
CA THR A 149 -7.31 -0.89 -12.81
C THR A 149 -7.14 -2.09 -11.88
N LEU A 150 -6.93 -3.28 -12.43
CA LEU A 150 -6.56 -4.46 -11.62
C LEU A 150 -5.23 -4.29 -10.86
N TRP A 151 -4.40 -3.34 -11.29
CA TRP A 151 -3.07 -3.12 -10.73
C TRP A 151 -3.05 -2.14 -9.55
N ASN A 152 -3.85 -1.08 -9.63
CA ASN A 152 -3.85 -0.02 -8.62
C ASN A 152 -5.05 -0.07 -7.65
N ALA A 153 -5.96 -1.03 -7.83
CA ALA A 153 -7.09 -1.21 -6.91
C ALA A 153 -6.66 -1.48 -5.47
N ASP A 154 -5.60 -2.25 -5.27
CA ASP A 154 -5.04 -2.53 -3.94
C ASP A 154 -4.58 -1.23 -3.27
N ALA A 155 -3.89 -0.35 -4.00
CA ALA A 155 -3.46 0.96 -3.49
C ALA A 155 -4.66 1.84 -3.07
N VAL A 156 -5.77 1.81 -3.83
CA VAL A 156 -7.01 2.51 -3.46
C VAL A 156 -7.59 1.95 -2.16
N LEU A 157 -7.60 0.64 -1.98
CA LEU A 157 -8.11 0.01 -0.77
C LEU A 157 -7.19 0.24 0.44
N ILE A 158 -5.87 0.26 0.26
CA ILE A 158 -4.89 0.61 1.29
C ILE A 158 -5.07 2.08 1.72
N MET A 159 -5.24 2.99 0.78
CA MET A 159 -5.55 4.40 1.04
C MET A 159 -6.88 4.53 1.81
N HIS A 160 -7.93 3.80 1.39
CA HIS A 160 -9.22 3.78 2.08
C HIS A 160 -9.09 3.21 3.50
N PHE A 161 -8.31 2.16 3.69
CA PHE A 161 -7.97 1.66 5.02
C PHE A 161 -7.29 2.74 5.87
N GLY A 162 -6.32 3.45 5.33
CA GLY A 162 -5.64 4.55 6.02
C GLY A 162 -6.62 5.63 6.47
N ARG A 163 -7.55 6.04 5.59
CA ARG A 163 -8.64 6.96 5.91
C ARG A 163 -9.51 6.43 7.06
N TYR A 164 -9.93 5.18 6.98
CA TYR A 164 -10.71 4.53 8.03
C TYR A 164 -9.99 4.52 9.38
N MET A 165 -8.69 4.17 9.39
CA MET A 165 -7.88 4.10 10.61
C MET A 165 -7.69 5.47 11.25
N LEU A 166 -7.43 6.52 10.47
CA LEU A 166 -7.30 7.89 10.98
C LEU A 166 -8.61 8.41 11.58
N GLN A 167 -9.75 8.02 11.03
CA GLN A 167 -11.06 8.46 11.51
C GLN A 167 -11.56 7.66 12.73
N ASN A 168 -11.24 6.37 12.82
CA ASN A 168 -11.89 5.47 13.78
C ASN A 168 -10.91 4.81 14.77
N LYS A 169 -9.62 4.75 14.46
CA LYS A 169 -8.59 4.01 15.21
C LYS A 169 -7.27 4.79 15.27
N LEU A 170 -7.35 6.08 15.57
CA LEU A 170 -6.18 6.97 15.58
C LEU A 170 -5.03 6.46 16.46
N ASN A 171 -5.33 5.91 17.64
CA ASN A 171 -4.30 5.37 18.54
C ASN A 171 -3.43 4.31 17.85
N TRP A 172 -4.05 3.41 17.06
CA TRP A 172 -3.29 2.42 16.30
C TRP A 172 -2.34 3.07 15.29
N VAL A 173 -2.75 4.17 14.64
CA VAL A 173 -1.88 4.90 13.71
C VAL A 173 -0.71 5.51 14.46
N LEU A 174 -0.97 6.15 15.61
CA LEU A 174 0.06 6.75 16.46
C LEU A 174 1.10 5.74 16.94
N GLU A 175 0.67 4.55 17.37
CA GLU A 175 1.57 3.46 17.80
C GLU A 175 2.48 2.94 16.67
N ASN A 176 2.12 3.16 15.40
CA ASN A 176 2.85 2.67 14.23
C ASN A 176 3.68 3.74 13.51
N ILE A 177 3.80 4.94 14.05
CA ILE A 177 4.69 6.00 13.58
C ILE A 177 5.61 6.48 14.70
N PRO A 178 6.85 6.94 14.40
CA PRO A 178 7.77 7.45 15.40
C PRO A 178 7.19 8.62 16.21
N GLU A 179 7.46 8.68 17.51
CA GLU A 179 6.93 9.71 18.43
C GLU A 179 7.25 11.14 17.96
N LYS A 180 8.45 11.37 17.42
CA LYS A 180 8.84 12.65 16.86
C LYS A 180 7.88 13.11 15.76
N VAL A 181 7.48 12.19 14.89
CA VAL A 181 6.57 12.45 13.77
C VAL A 181 5.14 12.69 14.25
N GLN A 182 4.72 12.03 15.34
CA GLN A 182 3.41 12.26 15.93
C GLN A 182 3.20 13.73 16.28
N LYS A 183 4.20 14.36 16.93
CA LYS A 183 4.15 15.78 17.34
C LYS A 183 4.05 16.76 16.15
N GLU A 184 4.49 16.36 14.97
CA GLU A 184 4.42 17.19 13.77
C GLU A 184 3.06 17.11 13.06
N LEU A 185 2.38 15.96 13.18
CA LEU A 185 1.15 15.65 12.43
C LEU A 185 -0.14 15.89 13.22
N PHE A 186 -0.09 15.75 14.51
CA PHE A 186 -1.24 15.76 15.41
C PHE A 186 -1.07 16.79 16.52
#